data_b47948cd44caa01d52d6cd83ea0c12b0
#
_entry.id   b47948cd44caa01d52d6cd83ea0c12b0
#
_cell.length_a   1.000
_cell.length_b   1.000
_cell.length_c   1.000
_cell.angle_alpha   90.00
_cell.angle_beta   90.00
_cell.angle_gamma   90.00
#
_symmetry.space_group_name_H-M   'P 1'
#
loop_
_entity.id
_entity.type
_entity.pdbx_description
1 polymer ?
#
loop_
_entity_poly.entity_id
_entity_poly.type
_entity_poly.pdbx_seq_one_letter_code
_entity_poly.pdbx_strand_id
1 'polypeptide(L)'
;MKILYQSQIREADRQTLALEPISSIALMERAAKACMDWIIERYDNDRPFWLICGTGNNGGDGLALCRLLTEKKYPCRLFEYPLGQKPSKDYSQNRKRIKEKEIIKLTPEVLSSPPGEVILIDALLGTGLNRPLEGMLKKIIQTLNALPNKVISIDTPSGPVSYTHLRAHETRGN
;
A
#
# COMPACT_ATOMS: atom_id res chain seq x y z
N MET A 1 18.06 -2.16 12.95
CA MET A 1 17.24 -2.91 11.99
C MET A 1 18.00 -2.98 10.66
N LYS A 2 18.13 -4.16 10.04
CA LYS A 2 18.77 -4.28 8.71
C LYS A 2 17.72 -4.00 7.64
N ILE A 3 17.98 -3.04 6.77
CA ILE A 3 17.14 -2.77 5.60
C ILE A 3 17.64 -3.66 4.46
N LEU A 4 16.75 -4.48 3.91
CA LEU A 4 17.07 -5.39 2.81
C LEU A 4 16.94 -4.66 1.47
N TYR A 5 17.82 -4.99 0.52
CA TYR A 5 17.65 -4.57 -0.88
C TYR A 5 16.50 -5.33 -1.54
N GLN A 6 15.90 -4.74 -2.57
CA GLN A 6 14.80 -5.35 -3.34
C GLN A 6 15.09 -6.80 -3.79
N SER A 7 16.31 -7.06 -4.26
CA SER A 7 16.73 -8.41 -4.65
C SER A 7 16.73 -9.40 -3.49
N GLN A 8 17.10 -8.95 -2.29
CA GLN A 8 17.10 -9.77 -1.07
C GLN A 8 15.66 -10.05 -0.59
N ILE A 9 14.75 -9.07 -0.70
CA ILE A 9 13.33 -9.28 -0.37
C ILE A 9 12.73 -10.31 -1.31
N ARG A 10 12.93 -10.17 -2.63
CA ARG A 10 12.43 -11.15 -3.62
C ARG A 10 12.99 -12.56 -3.40
N GLU A 11 14.26 -12.65 -3.02
CA GLU A 11 14.89 -13.94 -2.74
C GLU A 11 14.31 -14.55 -1.45
N ALA A 12 14.06 -13.75 -0.41
CA ALA A 12 13.43 -14.20 0.82
C ALA A 12 12.01 -14.73 0.54
N ASP A 13 11.20 -14.01 -0.24
CA ASP A 13 9.87 -14.46 -0.65
C ASP A 13 9.95 -15.78 -1.43
N ARG A 14 10.87 -15.89 -2.39
CA ARG A 14 11.08 -17.11 -3.17
C ARG A 14 11.47 -18.30 -2.28
N GLN A 15 12.36 -18.10 -1.33
CA GLN A 15 12.77 -19.13 -0.37
C GLN A 15 11.62 -19.52 0.54
N THR A 16 10.85 -18.57 1.03
CA THR A 16 9.67 -18.84 1.85
C THR A 16 8.68 -19.73 1.11
N LEU A 17 8.36 -19.38 -0.15
CA LEU A 17 7.46 -20.19 -0.98
C LEU A 17 8.01 -21.59 -1.33
N ALA A 18 9.34 -21.75 -1.33
CA ALA A 18 9.98 -23.04 -1.59
C ALA A 18 10.05 -23.93 -0.33
N LEU A 19 10.20 -23.33 0.85
CA LEU A 19 10.39 -24.04 2.12
C LEU A 19 9.07 -24.27 2.88
N GLU A 20 8.12 -23.35 2.72
CA GLU A 20 6.80 -23.46 3.35
C GLU A 20 5.75 -23.87 2.31
N PRO A 21 4.83 -24.81 2.63
CA PRO A 21 3.77 -25.24 1.69
C PRO A 21 2.63 -24.19 1.62
N ILE A 22 2.97 -22.92 1.32
CA ILE A 22 2.01 -21.83 1.20
C ILE A 22 1.99 -21.26 -0.22
N SER A 23 0.85 -20.73 -0.63
CA SER A 23 0.72 -20.03 -1.90
C SER A 23 1.16 -18.56 -1.80
N SER A 24 1.48 -17.91 -2.92
CA SER A 24 1.82 -16.47 -2.96
C SER A 24 0.71 -15.60 -2.36
N ILE A 25 -0.55 -15.94 -2.62
CA ILE A 25 -1.70 -15.24 -2.03
C ILE A 25 -1.77 -15.42 -0.49
N ALA A 26 -1.38 -16.57 0.03
CA ALA A 26 -1.33 -16.81 1.47
C ALA A 26 -0.15 -16.05 2.12
N LEU A 27 0.98 -15.92 1.42
CA LEU A 27 2.10 -15.09 1.88
C LEU A 27 1.71 -13.61 1.92
N MET A 28 1.03 -13.11 0.88
CA MET A 28 0.47 -11.75 0.85
C MET A 28 -0.53 -11.51 1.98
N GLU A 29 -1.41 -12.47 2.25
CA GLU A 29 -2.38 -12.40 3.36
C GLU A 29 -1.67 -12.32 4.73
N ARG A 30 -0.59 -13.08 4.91
CA ARG A 30 0.26 -13.05 6.12
C ARG A 30 0.93 -11.69 6.30
N ALA A 31 1.45 -11.10 5.22
CA ALA A 31 2.05 -9.77 5.23
C ALA A 31 1.02 -8.69 5.58
N ALA A 32 -0.13 -8.71 4.92
CA ALA A 32 -1.23 -7.78 5.21
C ALA A 32 -1.73 -7.91 6.65
N LYS A 33 -1.80 -9.14 7.19
CA LYS A 33 -2.14 -9.36 8.60
C LYS A 33 -1.12 -8.73 9.54
N ALA A 34 0.17 -8.86 9.28
CA ALA A 34 1.21 -8.22 10.09
C ALA A 34 1.10 -6.68 10.06
N CYS A 35 0.79 -6.09 8.89
CA CYS A 35 0.50 -4.66 8.78
C CYS A 35 -0.75 -4.27 9.58
N MET A 36 -1.82 -5.06 9.51
CA MET A 36 -3.03 -4.83 10.31
C MET A 36 -2.71 -4.89 11.81
N ASP A 37 -2.01 -5.92 12.28
CA ASP A 37 -1.66 -6.10 13.69
C ASP A 37 -0.85 -4.88 14.20
N TRP A 38 0.08 -4.37 13.39
CA TRP A 38 0.83 -3.15 13.69
C TRP A 38 -0.05 -1.89 13.79
N ILE A 39 -1.08 -1.78 12.93
CA ILE A 39 -2.03 -0.66 12.92
C ILE A 39 -2.91 -0.69 14.15
N ILE A 40 -3.52 -1.83 14.47
CA ILE A 40 -4.46 -1.96 15.59
C ILE A 40 -3.80 -1.79 16.96
N GLU A 41 -2.49 -2.01 17.06
CA GLU A 41 -1.71 -1.69 18.26
C GLU A 41 -1.52 -0.18 18.50
N ARG A 42 -1.70 0.66 17.46
CA ARG A 42 -1.32 2.09 17.47
C ARG A 42 -2.46 3.05 17.22
N TYR A 43 -3.58 2.56 16.72
CA TYR A 43 -4.72 3.37 16.34
C TYR A 43 -6.03 2.71 16.78
N ASP A 44 -6.89 3.51 17.38
CA ASP A 44 -8.23 3.09 17.75
C ASP A 44 -9.12 2.89 16.52
N ASN A 45 -10.18 2.11 16.66
CA ASN A 45 -11.06 1.73 15.55
C ASN A 45 -12.02 2.85 15.07
N ASP A 46 -11.98 4.02 15.67
CA ASP A 46 -12.66 5.23 15.18
C ASP A 46 -11.83 5.99 14.14
N ARG A 47 -10.52 5.67 14.04
CA ARG A 47 -9.61 6.32 13.13
C ARG A 47 -9.87 5.89 11.67
N PRO A 48 -10.18 6.84 10.76
CA PRO A 48 -10.42 6.50 9.36
C PRO A 48 -9.11 6.29 8.57
N PHE A 49 -9.13 5.29 7.70
CA PHE A 49 -8.01 4.95 6.80
C PHE A 49 -8.42 5.07 5.33
N TRP A 50 -7.59 5.73 4.54
CA TRP A 50 -7.70 5.75 3.08
C TRP A 50 -6.57 4.91 2.49
N LEU A 51 -6.94 3.80 1.86
CA LEU A 51 -5.98 2.91 1.22
C LEU A 51 -5.87 3.26 -0.26
N ILE A 52 -4.65 3.60 -0.68
CA ILE A 52 -4.34 4.08 -2.02
C ILE A 52 -3.58 2.99 -2.75
N CYS A 53 -4.28 2.23 -3.59
CA CYS A 53 -3.80 0.99 -4.18
C CYS A 53 -3.51 1.14 -5.68
N GLY A 54 -2.35 0.65 -6.09
CA GLY A 54 -2.05 0.36 -7.50
C GLY A 54 -2.50 -1.06 -7.87
N THR A 55 -2.28 -1.45 -9.13
CA THR A 55 -2.68 -2.79 -9.63
C THR A 55 -1.55 -3.83 -9.60
N GLY A 56 -0.45 -3.54 -8.87
CA GLY A 56 0.67 -4.44 -8.62
C GLY A 56 0.52 -5.24 -7.32
N ASN A 57 1.61 -5.94 -6.91
CA ASN A 57 1.62 -6.73 -5.68
C ASN A 57 1.39 -5.86 -4.44
N ASN A 58 2.07 -4.71 -4.33
CA ASN A 58 1.86 -3.79 -3.21
C ASN A 58 0.39 -3.33 -3.10
N GLY A 59 -0.29 -3.07 -4.24
CA GLY A 59 -1.73 -2.83 -4.26
C GLY A 59 -2.54 -4.04 -3.79
N GLY A 60 -2.09 -5.26 -4.09
CA GLY A 60 -2.67 -6.50 -3.59
C GLY A 60 -2.60 -6.60 -2.06
N ASP A 61 -1.46 -6.24 -1.46
CA ASP A 61 -1.29 -6.13 -0.01
C ASP A 61 -2.25 -5.07 0.57
N GLY A 62 -2.37 -3.91 -0.10
CA GLY A 62 -3.32 -2.86 0.28
C GLY A 62 -4.78 -3.31 0.25
N LEU A 63 -5.20 -4.09 -0.76
CA LEU A 63 -6.54 -4.68 -0.84
C LEU A 63 -6.81 -5.66 0.30
N ALA A 64 -5.86 -6.55 0.58
CA ALA A 64 -5.95 -7.49 1.68
C ALA A 64 -6.04 -6.77 3.03
N LEU A 65 -5.20 -5.76 3.25
CA LEU A 65 -5.20 -4.94 4.46
C LEU A 65 -6.52 -4.18 4.63
N CYS A 66 -7.07 -3.60 3.55
CA CYS A 66 -8.37 -2.93 3.59
C CYS A 66 -9.48 -3.85 4.09
N ARG A 67 -9.54 -5.07 3.54
CA ARG A 67 -10.51 -6.08 3.95
C ARG A 67 -10.34 -6.44 5.43
N LEU A 68 -9.11 -6.74 5.86
CA LEU A 68 -8.81 -7.12 7.24
C LEU A 68 -9.16 -6.00 8.25
N LEU A 69 -8.83 -4.74 7.94
CA LEU A 69 -9.21 -3.59 8.78
C LEU A 69 -10.73 -3.40 8.84
N THR A 70 -11.43 -3.58 7.70
CA THR A 70 -12.89 -3.49 7.64
C THR A 70 -13.56 -4.59 8.48
N GLU A 71 -13.02 -5.82 8.46
CA GLU A 71 -13.46 -6.93 9.32
C GLU A 71 -13.29 -6.60 10.83
N LYS A 72 -12.27 -5.79 11.16
CA LYS A 72 -12.02 -5.25 12.51
C LYS A 72 -12.80 -3.97 12.81
N LYS A 73 -13.74 -3.57 11.92
CA LYS A 73 -14.61 -2.39 12.05
C LYS A 73 -13.88 -1.04 12.01
N TYR A 74 -12.68 -0.99 11.42
CA TYR A 74 -12.05 0.30 11.12
C TYR A 74 -12.73 0.94 9.90
N PRO A 75 -13.02 2.26 9.94
CA PRO A 75 -13.57 2.97 8.79
C PRO A 75 -12.53 3.08 7.69
N CYS A 76 -12.71 2.33 6.60
CA CYS A 76 -11.80 2.29 5.48
C CYS A 76 -12.46 2.81 4.20
N ARG A 77 -11.69 3.58 3.40
CA ARG A 77 -12.01 3.89 2.01
C ARG A 77 -10.89 3.35 1.12
N LEU A 78 -11.29 2.74 0.01
CA LEU A 78 -10.37 2.13 -0.93
C LEU A 78 -10.34 2.92 -2.24
N PHE A 79 -9.15 3.36 -2.61
CA PHE A 79 -8.89 4.11 -3.84
C PHE A 79 -7.97 3.27 -4.74
N GLU A 80 -8.33 3.13 -6.00
CA GLU A 80 -7.61 2.32 -6.97
C GLU A 80 -7.14 3.15 -8.16
N TYR A 81 -5.88 2.96 -8.56
CA TYR A 81 -5.30 3.52 -9.78
C TYR A 81 -4.72 2.42 -10.66
N PRO A 82 -5.20 2.28 -11.93
CA PRO A 82 -4.65 1.31 -12.86
C PRO A 82 -3.26 1.77 -13.32
N LEU A 83 -2.24 0.94 -13.07
CA LEU A 83 -0.84 1.26 -13.41
C LEU A 83 -0.50 1.10 -14.91
N GLY A 84 -1.50 0.86 -15.77
CA GLY A 84 -1.30 0.69 -17.21
C GLY A 84 -0.58 -0.60 -17.61
N GLN A 85 -0.36 -1.53 -16.68
CA GLN A 85 0.17 -2.86 -16.89
C GLN A 85 -0.88 -3.90 -16.51
N LYS A 86 -0.68 -5.15 -16.97
CA LYS A 86 -1.52 -6.27 -16.51
C LYS A 86 -1.42 -6.37 -14.98
N PRO A 87 -2.56 -6.38 -14.27
CA PRO A 87 -2.56 -6.56 -12.82
C PRO A 87 -1.85 -7.86 -12.40
N SER A 88 -1.22 -7.87 -11.24
CA SER A 88 -0.62 -9.09 -10.71
C SER A 88 -1.70 -10.13 -10.42
N LYS A 89 -1.30 -11.41 -10.38
CA LYS A 89 -2.23 -12.51 -10.11
C LYS A 89 -2.85 -12.38 -8.71
N ASP A 90 -2.04 -12.09 -7.71
CA ASP A 90 -2.48 -11.99 -6.32
C ASP A 90 -3.32 -10.73 -6.08
N TYR A 91 -2.96 -9.59 -6.70
CA TYR A 91 -3.84 -8.43 -6.77
C TYR A 91 -5.22 -8.79 -7.32
N SER A 92 -5.26 -9.47 -8.48
CA SER A 92 -6.52 -9.84 -9.14
C SER A 92 -7.38 -10.78 -8.28
N GLN A 93 -6.77 -11.65 -7.49
CA GLN A 93 -7.48 -12.51 -6.54
C GLN A 93 -8.04 -11.70 -5.35
N ASN A 94 -7.27 -10.81 -4.76
CA ASN A 94 -7.75 -9.95 -3.68
C ASN A 94 -8.81 -8.97 -4.16
N ARG A 95 -8.67 -8.45 -5.39
CA ARG A 95 -9.64 -7.54 -6.01
C ARG A 95 -11.05 -8.16 -6.11
N LYS A 96 -11.14 -9.45 -6.41
CA LYS A 96 -12.41 -10.18 -6.47
C LYS A 96 -13.10 -10.36 -5.10
N ARG A 97 -12.36 -10.21 -4.00
CA ARG A 97 -12.90 -10.29 -2.63
C ARG A 97 -13.53 -8.99 -2.15
N ILE A 98 -13.35 -7.88 -2.91
CA ILE A 98 -13.88 -6.56 -2.60
C ILE A 98 -15.02 -6.24 -3.56
N LYS A 99 -16.13 -5.72 -3.03
CA LYS A 99 -17.28 -5.33 -3.85
C LYS A 99 -16.94 -4.12 -4.70
N GLU A 100 -17.34 -4.12 -5.96
CA GLU A 100 -17.05 -3.03 -6.92
C GLU A 100 -17.44 -1.65 -6.41
N LYS A 101 -18.60 -1.54 -5.78
CA LYS A 101 -19.13 -0.28 -5.21
C LYS A 101 -18.30 0.30 -4.04
N GLU A 102 -17.40 -0.49 -3.49
CA GLU A 102 -16.52 -0.08 -2.38
C GLU A 102 -15.20 0.51 -2.89
N ILE A 103 -14.97 0.48 -4.21
CA ILE A 103 -13.73 0.94 -4.83
C ILE A 103 -13.96 2.27 -5.51
N ILE A 104 -13.15 3.24 -5.13
CA ILE A 104 -13.19 4.60 -5.67
C ILE A 104 -12.02 4.75 -6.66
N LYS A 105 -12.32 5.23 -7.86
CA LYS A 105 -11.27 5.56 -8.83
C LYS A 105 -10.40 6.70 -8.28
N LEU A 106 -9.11 6.45 -8.17
CA LEU A 106 -8.16 7.44 -7.69
C LEU A 106 -7.86 8.48 -8.76
N THR A 107 -8.04 9.75 -8.41
CA THR A 107 -7.59 10.91 -9.19
C THR A 107 -6.97 11.94 -8.24
N PRO A 108 -6.18 12.91 -8.74
CA PRO A 108 -5.64 13.97 -7.88
C PRO A 108 -6.73 14.76 -7.15
N GLU A 109 -7.85 15.00 -7.81
CA GLU A 109 -8.98 15.78 -7.27
C GLU A 109 -9.63 15.06 -6.09
N VAL A 110 -9.84 13.74 -6.21
CA VAL A 110 -10.39 12.91 -5.13
C VAL A 110 -9.44 12.84 -3.94
N LEU A 111 -8.13 12.88 -4.20
CA LEU A 111 -7.10 12.82 -3.16
C LEU A 111 -6.80 14.18 -2.53
N SER A 112 -7.16 15.31 -3.16
CA SER A 112 -6.68 16.65 -2.80
C SER A 112 -7.09 17.18 -1.43
N SER A 113 -8.14 16.63 -0.82
CA SER A 113 -8.69 17.15 0.45
C SER A 113 -9.24 16.05 1.35
N PRO A 114 -8.42 15.10 1.79
CA PRO A 114 -8.86 14.16 2.81
C PRO A 114 -9.09 14.89 4.14
N PRO A 115 -10.07 14.49 4.97
CA PRO A 115 -10.21 15.00 6.33
C PRO A 115 -8.90 14.87 7.11
N GLY A 116 -8.59 15.83 8.00
CA GLY A 116 -7.30 15.88 8.70
C GLY A 116 -6.99 14.68 9.60
N GLU A 117 -8.02 14.03 10.14
CA GLU A 117 -7.90 12.83 10.97
C GLU A 117 -7.61 11.55 10.18
N VAL A 118 -7.80 11.58 8.85
CA VAL A 118 -7.56 10.41 7.98
C VAL A 118 -6.08 10.07 7.94
N ILE A 119 -5.79 8.79 8.11
CA ILE A 119 -4.47 8.23 7.84
C ILE A 119 -4.47 7.62 6.44
N LEU A 120 -3.47 8.01 5.65
CA LEU A 120 -3.32 7.51 4.29
C LEU A 120 -2.41 6.28 4.31
N ILE A 121 -2.85 5.20 3.66
CA ILE A 121 -2.02 4.00 3.46
C ILE A 121 -1.59 3.97 2.00
N ASP A 122 -0.29 4.17 1.79
CA ASP A 122 0.33 4.14 0.46
C ASP A 122 0.67 2.70 0.08
N ALA A 123 -0.16 2.14 -0.78
CA ALA A 123 0.00 0.87 -1.47
C ALA A 123 -0.02 1.05 -3.00
N LEU A 124 0.33 2.26 -3.48
CA LEU A 124 0.23 2.61 -4.89
C LEU A 124 1.35 1.99 -5.72
N LEU A 125 2.59 2.19 -5.28
CA LEU A 125 3.79 1.64 -5.90
C LEU A 125 4.59 0.86 -4.87
N GLY A 126 5.20 -0.25 -5.29
CA GLY A 126 6.18 -0.97 -4.51
C GLY A 126 7.56 -0.86 -5.15
N THR A 127 8.50 -1.67 -4.69
CA THR A 127 9.88 -1.75 -5.19
C THR A 127 10.00 -2.14 -6.68
N GLY A 128 8.90 -2.47 -7.35
CA GLY A 128 8.87 -2.93 -8.75
C GLY A 128 8.83 -1.84 -9.82
N LEU A 129 8.84 -0.55 -9.45
CA LEU A 129 8.79 0.53 -10.43
C LEU A 129 10.15 0.74 -11.10
N ASN A 130 10.24 0.42 -12.40
CA ASN A 130 11.49 0.53 -13.19
C ASN A 130 11.43 1.62 -14.27
N ARG A 131 10.47 2.56 -14.17
CA ARG A 131 10.27 3.62 -15.15
C ARG A 131 10.03 4.96 -14.47
N PRO A 132 10.36 6.09 -15.15
CA PRO A 132 10.03 7.42 -14.65
C PRO A 132 8.53 7.58 -14.37
N LEU A 133 8.22 8.38 -13.37
CA LEU A 133 6.84 8.77 -13.07
C LEU A 133 6.39 9.86 -14.02
N GLU A 134 5.31 9.61 -14.77
CA GLU A 134 4.80 10.52 -15.77
C GLU A 134 3.26 10.64 -15.70
N GLY A 135 2.72 11.67 -16.35
CA GLY A 135 1.30 11.86 -16.54
C GLY A 135 0.50 11.93 -15.24
N MET A 136 -0.65 11.25 -15.22
CA MET A 136 -1.59 11.26 -14.10
C MET A 136 -0.99 10.63 -12.84
N LEU A 137 -0.22 9.56 -12.97
CA LEU A 137 0.43 8.89 -11.84
C LEU A 137 1.38 9.83 -11.10
N LYS A 138 2.18 10.61 -11.83
CA LYS A 138 3.06 11.63 -11.24
C LYS A 138 2.26 12.66 -10.45
N LYS A 139 1.15 13.16 -11.01
CA LYS A 139 0.27 14.12 -10.32
C LYS A 139 -0.31 13.53 -9.03
N ILE A 140 -0.81 12.30 -9.07
CA ILE A 140 -1.35 11.60 -7.89
C ILE A 140 -0.28 11.52 -6.79
N ILE A 141 0.94 11.11 -7.14
CA ILE A 141 2.04 10.97 -6.17
C ILE A 141 2.46 12.36 -5.61
N GLN A 142 2.52 13.37 -6.45
CA GLN A 142 2.80 14.74 -6.00
C GLN A 142 1.73 15.24 -5.04
N THR A 143 0.44 14.99 -5.36
CA THR A 143 -0.68 15.33 -4.47
C THR A 143 -0.54 14.58 -3.14
N LEU A 144 -0.35 13.26 -3.16
CA LEU A 144 -0.17 12.44 -1.97
C LEU A 144 0.95 12.97 -1.06
N ASN A 145 2.10 13.30 -1.65
CA ASN A 145 3.27 13.76 -0.90
C ASN A 145 3.14 15.21 -0.39
N ALA A 146 2.20 15.99 -0.92
CA ALA A 146 1.92 17.35 -0.48
C ALA A 146 0.85 17.42 0.63
N LEU A 147 0.15 16.32 0.91
CA LEU A 147 -0.88 16.28 1.95
C LEU A 147 -0.27 16.39 3.35
N PRO A 148 -0.92 17.11 4.26
CA PRO A 148 -0.47 17.21 5.67
C PRO A 148 -0.81 15.94 6.46
N ASN A 149 -1.59 15.03 5.90
CA ASN A 149 -2.04 13.80 6.53
C ASN A 149 -0.88 12.85 6.82
N LYS A 150 -1.02 12.06 7.88
CA LYS A 150 -0.09 10.98 8.15
C LYS A 150 -0.17 9.92 7.06
N VAL A 151 0.98 9.52 6.52
CA VAL A 151 1.09 8.47 5.49
C VAL A 151 1.84 7.27 6.06
N ILE A 152 1.31 6.09 5.85
CA ILE A 152 1.93 4.80 6.15
C ILE A 152 2.14 4.07 4.82
N SER A 153 3.38 3.77 4.47
CA SER A 153 3.70 3.00 3.25
C SER A 153 3.86 1.52 3.61
N ILE A 154 3.23 0.63 2.83
CA ILE A 154 3.29 -0.82 3.10
C ILE A 154 4.67 -1.38 2.72
N ASP A 155 5.16 -1.09 1.51
CA ASP A 155 6.47 -1.55 1.01
C ASP A 155 7.46 -0.36 1.04
N THR A 156 7.40 0.49 0.04
CA THR A 156 8.22 1.71 -0.05
C THR A 156 7.34 2.91 -0.34
N PRO A 157 7.68 4.11 0.16
CA PRO A 157 6.94 5.32 -0.17
C PRO A 157 6.86 5.54 -1.69
N SER A 158 5.67 5.81 -2.20
CA SER A 158 5.47 6.14 -3.61
C SER A 158 5.97 7.57 -3.88
N GLY A 159 7.12 7.71 -4.54
CA GLY A 159 7.66 9.02 -4.88
C GLY A 159 9.15 9.03 -5.23
N PRO A 160 9.77 10.22 -5.37
CA PRO A 160 11.16 10.36 -5.86
C PRO A 160 12.23 9.74 -4.96
N VAL A 161 11.87 9.23 -3.79
CA VAL A 161 12.80 8.55 -2.87
C VAL A 161 13.29 7.20 -3.45
N SER A 162 12.63 6.67 -4.47
CA SER A 162 13.04 5.42 -5.12
C SER A 162 14.28 5.57 -6.01
N TYR A 163 14.79 6.80 -6.26
CA TYR A 163 15.91 7.04 -7.18
C TYR A 163 17.11 7.79 -6.60
N THR A 164 16.95 8.48 -5.48
CA THR A 164 18.06 9.20 -4.87
C THR A 164 18.01 9.06 -3.35
N HIS A 165 18.95 8.28 -2.83
CA HIS A 165 19.34 8.18 -1.42
C HIS A 165 18.20 8.15 -0.39
N LEU A 166 18.06 7.00 0.24
CA LEU A 166 17.33 6.78 1.48
C LEU A 166 17.55 7.95 2.48
N ARG A 167 16.72 8.97 2.44
CA ARG A 167 16.45 9.75 3.64
C ARG A 167 15.50 8.89 4.45
N ALA A 168 16.06 8.18 5.40
CA ALA A 168 15.29 7.72 6.54
C ALA A 168 14.54 8.97 7.07
N HIS A 169 13.24 9.03 6.89
CA HIS A 169 12.42 9.90 7.70
C HIS A 169 12.49 9.32 9.11
N GLU A 170 13.46 9.82 9.87
CA GLU A 170 13.39 9.73 11.32
C GLU A 170 12.00 10.23 11.71
N THR A 171 11.18 9.33 12.23
CA THR A 171 10.04 9.70 13.04
C THR A 171 10.58 10.55 14.17
N ARG A 172 10.48 11.88 14.05
CA ARG A 172 10.67 12.75 15.22
C ARG A 172 9.61 12.34 16.22
N GLY A 173 10.05 11.54 17.20
CA GLY A 173 9.37 11.40 18.46
C GLY A 173 9.43 12.73 19.19
N ASN A 174 8.31 13.22 19.60
CA ASN A 174 8.09 13.98 20.83
C ASN A 174 6.87 13.39 21.48
#